data_09dc99c4d8402491263e2bbcd227b699
#
_entry.id   09dc99c4d8402491263e2bbcd227b699
#
_cell.length_a   1.000
_cell.length_b   1.000
_cell.length_c   1.000
_cell.angle_alpha   90.00
_cell.angle_beta   90.00
_cell.angle_gamma   90.00
#
_symmetry.space_group_name_H-M   'P 1'
#
loop_
_entity.id
_entity.type
_entity.pdbx_description
1 polymer ?
#
loop_
_entity_poly.entity_id
_entity_poly.type
_entity_poly.pdbx_seq_one_letter_code
_entity_poly.pdbx_strand_id
1 'polypeptide(L)'
;MNPISNGQEFKVTCGLDIGSSSITCAIGHVNRGNKQVKLQGISSKPSVGIKKGVITNRDELIDTLENVLSETELMANIKITNIVLSITGDHIRSLNTQAAIPLNRSNVQSATNHDRAIDSGDIFQVLDLAQAVSLPVDRDILHTLPQEYLVDTLDEIKNPLGMTGRRLEGRVHLVTAATTAMTNLVNCVEELGISVDGLVFQPLASALSTLEDDEMELGVTLVEIGSSTTNIAVYHAGSIRHSAVIPIGSASITNDIAVMLQVSINEAEAIKMKYASAKSSMSSSELDIPLDSKEGQLKRSIPEQEVSKYVEARMQEIFQMVIQEISRADIKDPLTYGIVVTGGGAELRNIISLAENSMGVKVRIGKPTKIEGTQDIADDPRYSTVMGLLLWPFHAMDHTRMQKPKSGSLKVIIEKIRHTIEDMF
;
A
#
# COMPACT_ATOMS: atom_id res chain seq x y z
N MET A 1 5.27 -13.29 -32.00
CA MET A 1 5.32 -12.16 -32.96
C MET A 1 4.98 -10.89 -32.18
N ASN A 2 5.97 -10.05 -31.90
CA ASN A 2 5.74 -8.75 -31.25
C ASN A 2 5.06 -7.82 -32.25
N PRO A 3 3.97 -7.16 -31.87
CA PRO A 3 3.41 -6.12 -32.73
C PRO A 3 4.28 -4.86 -32.61
N ILE A 4 5.14 -4.65 -33.62
CA ILE A 4 5.82 -3.37 -33.83
C ILE A 4 4.78 -2.43 -34.41
N SER A 5 4.26 -1.51 -33.61
CA SER A 5 3.57 -0.32 -34.09
C SER A 5 4.18 0.92 -33.43
N ASN A 6 4.81 1.73 -34.23
CA ASN A 6 5.25 3.12 -33.96
C ASN A 6 6.24 3.35 -32.80
N GLY A 7 7.39 2.69 -32.78
CA GLY A 7 8.54 3.19 -32.00
C GLY A 7 8.38 3.38 -30.48
N GLN A 8 7.24 3.03 -29.90
CA GLN A 8 6.96 3.09 -28.46
C GLN A 8 7.29 1.75 -27.82
N GLU A 9 8.34 1.74 -27.02
CA GLU A 9 8.74 0.57 -26.24
C GLU A 9 7.79 0.44 -25.01
N PHE A 10 6.83 -0.48 -25.09
CA PHE A 10 5.95 -0.81 -23.97
C PHE A 10 6.64 -1.82 -23.04
N LYS A 11 6.58 -1.56 -21.75
CA LYS A 11 6.99 -2.51 -20.72
C LYS A 11 5.74 -3.08 -20.07
N VAL A 12 5.67 -4.40 -19.89
CA VAL A 12 4.62 -5.04 -19.10
C VAL A 12 4.93 -4.84 -17.62
N THR A 13 3.91 -4.49 -16.86
CA THR A 13 3.93 -4.49 -15.39
C THR A 13 2.82 -5.37 -14.88
N CYS A 14 3.05 -6.06 -13.78
CA CYS A 14 2.08 -6.93 -13.14
C CYS A 14 2.04 -6.65 -11.64
N GLY A 15 0.84 -6.49 -11.11
CA GLY A 15 0.58 -6.29 -9.68
C GLY A 15 -0.29 -7.40 -9.13
N LEU A 16 0.03 -7.87 -7.91
CA LEU A 16 -0.76 -8.85 -7.18
C LEU A 16 -1.04 -8.32 -5.78
N ASP A 17 -2.30 -8.05 -5.52
CA ASP A 17 -2.80 -7.66 -4.21
C ASP A 17 -3.38 -8.89 -3.50
N ILE A 18 -2.76 -9.25 -2.36
CA ILE A 18 -3.16 -10.40 -1.55
C ILE A 18 -3.87 -9.89 -0.28
N GLY A 19 -5.17 -9.66 -0.42
CA GLY A 19 -6.04 -9.22 0.67
C GLY A 19 -6.65 -10.38 1.46
N SER A 20 -7.25 -10.06 2.62
CA SER A 20 -7.94 -11.07 3.46
C SER A 20 -9.35 -11.42 2.97
N SER A 21 -9.93 -10.66 2.05
CA SER A 21 -11.25 -10.93 1.44
C SER A 21 -11.13 -11.39 0.00
N SER A 22 -10.21 -10.80 -0.75
CA SER A 22 -9.97 -11.10 -2.15
C SER A 22 -8.48 -11.06 -2.47
N ILE A 23 -8.10 -11.85 -3.46
CA ILE A 23 -6.80 -11.79 -4.13
C ILE A 23 -7.04 -11.25 -5.53
N THR A 24 -6.33 -10.20 -5.91
CA THR A 24 -6.53 -9.51 -7.18
C THR A 24 -5.21 -9.38 -7.91
N CYS A 25 -5.16 -9.84 -9.17
CA CYS A 25 -4.02 -9.67 -10.06
C CYS A 25 -4.40 -8.76 -11.23
N ALA A 26 -3.49 -7.87 -11.61
CA ALA A 26 -3.66 -7.00 -12.76
C ALA A 26 -2.39 -6.94 -13.61
N ILE A 27 -2.58 -6.84 -14.93
CA ILE A 27 -1.50 -6.65 -15.92
C ILE A 27 -1.74 -5.33 -16.65
N GLY A 28 -0.70 -4.51 -16.73
CA GLY A 28 -0.71 -3.24 -17.44
C GLY A 28 0.41 -3.11 -18.47
N HIS A 29 0.13 -2.42 -19.56
CA HIS A 29 1.12 -1.90 -20.48
C HIS A 29 1.53 -0.49 -20.11
N VAL A 30 2.81 -0.30 -19.98
CA VAL A 30 3.42 0.95 -19.58
C VAL A 30 4.02 1.62 -20.79
N ASN A 31 3.61 2.84 -21.06
CA ASN A 31 4.26 3.72 -22.02
C ASN A 31 5.43 4.46 -21.34
N ARG A 32 6.66 4.12 -21.71
CA ARG A 32 7.87 4.74 -21.10
C ARG A 32 7.99 6.24 -21.35
N GLY A 33 7.34 6.76 -22.41
CA GLY A 33 7.44 8.17 -22.78
C GLY A 33 6.65 9.11 -21.88
N ASN A 34 5.41 8.73 -21.55
CA ASN A 34 4.50 9.56 -20.74
C ASN A 34 4.14 8.95 -19.38
N LYS A 35 4.79 7.83 -19.00
CA LYS A 35 4.54 7.10 -17.72
C LYS A 35 3.07 6.64 -17.54
N GLN A 36 2.26 6.63 -18.59
CA GLN A 36 0.88 6.15 -18.54
C GLN A 36 0.83 4.64 -18.55
N VAL A 37 -0.04 4.08 -17.72
CA VAL A 37 -0.31 2.65 -17.64
C VAL A 37 -1.68 2.37 -18.22
N LYS A 38 -1.76 1.41 -19.17
CA LYS A 38 -3.01 0.93 -19.71
C LYS A 38 -3.28 -0.49 -19.22
N LEU A 39 -4.40 -0.68 -18.52
CA LEU A 39 -4.83 -1.99 -18.05
C LEU A 39 -5.09 -2.93 -19.23
N GLN A 40 -4.57 -4.16 -19.15
CA GLN A 40 -4.74 -5.20 -20.16
C GLN A 40 -5.60 -6.36 -19.66
N GLY A 41 -5.54 -6.65 -18.38
CA GLY A 41 -6.33 -7.70 -17.74
C GLY A 41 -6.32 -7.56 -16.23
N ILE A 42 -7.40 -7.99 -15.60
CA ILE A 42 -7.56 -8.02 -14.16
C ILE A 42 -8.46 -9.17 -13.77
N SER A 43 -8.09 -9.94 -12.77
CA SER A 43 -8.92 -10.97 -12.15
C SER A 43 -8.88 -10.84 -10.64
N SER A 44 -10.01 -11.15 -10.01
CA SER A 44 -10.15 -11.15 -8.56
C SER A 44 -10.92 -12.39 -8.11
N LYS A 45 -10.43 -13.05 -7.06
CA LYS A 45 -11.06 -14.23 -6.45
C LYS A 45 -11.19 -14.03 -4.94
N PRO A 46 -12.20 -14.68 -4.31
CA PRO A 46 -12.28 -14.74 -2.86
C PRO A 46 -10.97 -15.30 -2.27
N SER A 47 -10.47 -14.65 -1.24
CA SER A 47 -9.22 -15.04 -0.59
C SER A 47 -9.45 -16.24 0.34
N VAL A 48 -8.61 -17.25 0.20
CA VAL A 48 -8.56 -18.41 1.09
C VAL A 48 -7.13 -18.60 1.59
N GLY A 49 -6.95 -19.14 2.80
CA GLY A 49 -5.63 -19.42 3.35
C GLY A 49 -4.85 -18.22 3.91
N ILE A 50 -5.46 -17.00 3.97
CA ILE A 50 -4.84 -15.83 4.57
C ILE A 50 -5.82 -15.08 5.48
N LYS A 51 -5.35 -14.56 6.62
CA LYS A 51 -6.14 -13.78 7.57
C LYS A 51 -5.27 -12.70 8.23
N LYS A 52 -5.74 -11.46 8.23
CA LYS A 52 -5.02 -10.29 8.79
C LYS A 52 -3.57 -10.14 8.27
N GLY A 53 -3.36 -10.47 6.99
CA GLY A 53 -2.04 -10.42 6.35
C GLY A 53 -1.10 -11.58 6.72
N VAL A 54 -1.58 -12.61 7.44
CA VAL A 54 -0.80 -13.80 7.81
C VAL A 54 -1.38 -15.03 7.10
N ILE A 55 -0.50 -15.84 6.52
CA ILE A 55 -0.87 -17.09 5.87
C ILE A 55 -1.30 -18.10 6.93
N THR A 56 -2.53 -18.59 6.82
CA THR A 56 -3.11 -19.59 7.74
C THR A 56 -3.19 -20.98 7.13
N ASN A 57 -3.30 -21.07 5.78
CA ASN A 57 -3.23 -22.31 5.03
C ASN A 57 -2.51 -22.03 3.70
N ARG A 58 -1.32 -22.58 3.55
CA ARG A 58 -0.43 -22.31 2.43
C ARG A 58 -0.96 -22.91 1.12
N ASP A 59 -1.43 -24.15 1.16
CA ASP A 59 -1.85 -24.87 -0.03
C ASP A 59 -3.10 -24.22 -0.65
N GLU A 60 -4.10 -23.89 0.17
CA GLU A 60 -5.29 -23.16 -0.28
C GLU A 60 -4.96 -21.77 -0.86
N LEU A 61 -3.94 -21.10 -0.30
CA LEU A 61 -3.48 -19.83 -0.84
C LEU A 61 -2.86 -20.01 -2.21
N ILE A 62 -1.98 -21.00 -2.40
CA ILE A 62 -1.30 -21.29 -3.68
C ILE A 62 -2.34 -21.64 -4.75
N ASP A 63 -3.32 -22.49 -4.45
CA ASP A 63 -4.40 -22.83 -5.38
C ASP A 63 -5.18 -21.59 -5.82
N THR A 64 -5.46 -20.68 -4.88
CA THR A 64 -6.16 -19.42 -5.19
C THR A 64 -5.29 -18.50 -6.05
N LEU A 65 -4.00 -18.40 -5.75
CA LEU A 65 -3.02 -17.62 -6.53
C LEU A 65 -2.93 -18.15 -7.97
N GLU A 66 -2.79 -19.45 -8.16
CA GLU A 66 -2.72 -20.09 -9.48
C GLU A 66 -3.94 -19.75 -10.34
N ASN A 67 -5.14 -19.85 -9.74
CA ASN A 67 -6.40 -19.53 -10.42
C ASN A 67 -6.47 -18.04 -10.84
N VAL A 68 -6.12 -17.12 -9.95
CA VAL A 68 -6.15 -15.67 -10.24
C VAL A 68 -5.15 -15.30 -11.33
N LEU A 69 -3.92 -15.81 -11.22
CA LEU A 69 -2.84 -15.55 -12.16
C LEU A 69 -3.19 -16.08 -13.56
N SER A 70 -3.63 -17.34 -13.64
CA SER A 70 -4.00 -17.97 -14.91
C SER A 70 -5.14 -17.23 -15.62
N GLU A 71 -6.17 -16.80 -14.87
CA GLU A 71 -7.28 -16.05 -15.44
C GLU A 71 -6.84 -14.67 -15.93
N THR A 72 -5.95 -13.98 -15.17
CA THR A 72 -5.42 -12.68 -15.59
C THR A 72 -4.54 -12.80 -16.84
N GLU A 73 -3.71 -13.86 -16.94
CA GLU A 73 -2.93 -14.18 -18.14
C GLU A 73 -3.82 -14.40 -19.37
N LEU A 74 -4.91 -15.15 -19.20
CA LEU A 74 -5.88 -15.41 -20.27
C LEU A 74 -6.55 -14.12 -20.75
N MET A 75 -6.99 -13.25 -19.81
CA MET A 75 -7.63 -11.98 -20.15
C MET A 75 -6.69 -11.04 -20.89
N ALA A 76 -5.44 -10.95 -20.44
CA ALA A 76 -4.44 -10.06 -21.03
C ALA A 76 -3.77 -10.67 -22.28
N ASN A 77 -3.87 -11.98 -22.49
CA ASN A 77 -3.06 -12.74 -23.43
C ASN A 77 -1.55 -12.50 -23.27
N ILE A 78 -1.11 -12.41 -22.01
CA ILE A 78 0.28 -12.15 -21.63
C ILE A 78 0.66 -13.13 -20.51
N LYS A 79 1.83 -13.77 -20.64
CA LYS A 79 2.40 -14.64 -19.61
C LYS A 79 3.07 -13.80 -18.52
N ILE A 80 2.75 -14.08 -17.26
CA ILE A 80 3.36 -13.43 -16.11
C ILE A 80 4.67 -14.13 -15.77
N THR A 81 5.77 -13.39 -15.77
CA THR A 81 7.10 -13.89 -15.35
C THR A 81 7.58 -13.16 -14.09
N ASN A 82 7.18 -11.92 -13.95
CA ASN A 82 7.59 -11.06 -12.84
C ASN A 82 6.37 -10.30 -12.29
N ILE A 83 6.35 -10.08 -10.99
CA ILE A 83 5.22 -9.45 -10.33
C ILE A 83 5.65 -8.57 -9.15
N VAL A 84 4.90 -7.49 -8.91
CA VAL A 84 5.00 -6.69 -7.70
C VAL A 84 3.88 -7.10 -6.75
N LEU A 85 4.22 -7.43 -5.50
CA LEU A 85 3.27 -7.89 -4.48
C LEU A 85 2.91 -6.76 -3.51
N SER A 86 1.67 -6.73 -3.06
CA SER A 86 1.27 -5.97 -1.87
C SER A 86 1.54 -6.75 -0.59
N ILE A 87 1.76 -6.02 0.51
CA ILE A 87 1.78 -6.57 1.85
C ILE A 87 1.09 -5.64 2.83
N THR A 88 0.29 -6.20 3.73
CA THR A 88 -0.27 -5.54 4.91
C THR A 88 -0.43 -6.55 6.04
N GLY A 89 -0.69 -6.08 7.24
CA GLY A 89 -0.98 -6.93 8.39
C GLY A 89 -0.57 -6.31 9.71
N ASP A 90 -1.04 -6.89 10.80
CA ASP A 90 -0.72 -6.44 12.15
C ASP A 90 0.77 -6.54 12.52
N HIS A 91 1.55 -7.24 11.71
CA HIS A 91 3.01 -7.33 11.87
C HIS A 91 3.77 -6.12 11.29
N ILE A 92 3.13 -5.18 10.60
CA ILE A 92 3.79 -3.99 10.07
C ILE A 92 3.87 -2.91 11.14
N ARG A 93 5.02 -2.23 11.20
CA ARG A 93 5.27 -1.08 12.07
C ARG A 93 6.04 -0.02 11.29
N SER A 94 5.92 1.21 11.70
CA SER A 94 6.69 2.30 11.13
C SER A 94 7.34 3.17 12.20
N LEU A 95 8.40 3.85 11.83
CA LEU A 95 9.09 4.83 12.67
C LEU A 95 9.80 5.86 11.80
N ASN A 96 9.95 7.08 12.32
CA ASN A 96 10.75 8.11 11.71
C ASN A 96 12.15 8.11 12.33
N THR A 97 13.18 8.21 11.48
CA THR A 97 14.58 8.26 11.90
C THR A 97 15.30 9.38 11.17
N GLN A 98 16.44 9.74 11.68
CA GLN A 98 17.31 10.74 11.05
C GLN A 98 18.77 10.38 11.24
N ALA A 99 19.59 10.75 10.27
CA ALA A 99 21.04 10.64 10.37
C ALA A 99 21.71 11.83 9.72
N ALA A 100 22.95 12.08 10.09
CA ALA A 100 23.74 13.17 9.54
C ALA A 100 25.16 12.72 9.23
N ILE A 101 25.71 13.22 8.13
CA ILE A 101 27.09 12.99 7.71
C ILE A 101 27.82 14.33 7.53
N PRO A 102 29.11 14.39 7.85
CA PRO A 102 29.97 15.52 7.45
C PRO A 102 30.31 15.38 5.96
N LEU A 103 30.27 16.50 5.23
CA LEU A 103 30.59 16.54 3.80
C LEU A 103 32.10 16.78 3.53
N ASN A 104 32.90 16.97 4.59
CA ASN A 104 34.34 17.17 4.48
C ASN A 104 35.07 15.84 4.23
N ARG A 105 35.59 15.62 3.04
CA ARG A 105 36.61 14.60 2.80
C ARG A 105 37.98 15.23 2.81
N SER A 106 38.67 15.10 3.91
CA SER A 106 40.08 15.47 4.06
C SER A 106 40.99 14.46 3.34
N ASN A 107 41.08 14.49 2.01
CA ASN A 107 42.10 13.71 1.28
C ASN A 107 42.62 14.41 0.04
N VAL A 108 42.52 15.75 -0.06
CA VAL A 108 43.24 16.52 -1.07
C VAL A 108 43.94 17.67 -0.35
N GLN A 109 45.30 17.64 -0.39
CA GLN A 109 46.18 18.74 0.04
C GLN A 109 45.96 19.96 -0.86
N SER A 110 44.82 20.60 -0.80
CA SER A 110 44.57 21.90 -1.39
C SER A 110 43.88 22.78 -0.35
N ALA A 111 44.65 23.76 0.11
CA ALA A 111 44.31 24.73 1.15
C ALA A 111 43.30 25.79 0.69
N THR A 112 42.27 25.42 -0.04
CA THR A 112 41.15 26.30 -0.35
C THR A 112 39.88 25.71 0.24
N ASN A 113 39.37 26.39 1.25
CA ASN A 113 38.12 26.11 1.96
C ASN A 113 36.89 26.23 1.00
N HIS A 114 36.73 25.29 0.07
CA HIS A 114 35.55 25.27 -0.80
C HIS A 114 34.63 24.18 -0.32
N ASP A 115 33.44 24.56 0.06
CA ASP A 115 32.36 23.66 0.37
C ASP A 115 32.09 22.73 -0.85
N ARG A 116 32.04 21.43 -0.63
CA ARG A 116 31.91 20.43 -1.70
C ARG A 116 30.44 20.26 -2.08
N ALA A 117 30.17 20.10 -3.37
CA ALA A 117 28.82 19.72 -3.82
C ALA A 117 28.46 18.29 -3.36
N ILE A 118 27.24 18.12 -2.92
CA ILE A 118 26.65 16.85 -2.51
C ILE A 118 26.51 15.97 -3.74
N ASP A 119 27.01 14.74 -3.66
CA ASP A 119 26.85 13.73 -4.69
C ASP A 119 25.85 12.62 -4.27
N SER A 120 25.52 11.71 -5.20
CA SER A 120 24.62 10.59 -4.92
C SER A 120 25.16 9.62 -3.86
N GLY A 121 26.48 9.55 -3.68
CA GLY A 121 27.10 8.72 -2.64
C GLY A 121 26.84 9.26 -1.25
N ASP A 122 26.80 10.59 -1.07
CA ASP A 122 26.48 11.22 0.20
C ASP A 122 25.01 10.98 0.58
N ILE A 123 24.11 11.10 -0.41
CA ILE A 123 22.68 10.82 -0.21
C ILE A 123 22.51 9.34 0.20
N PHE A 124 23.17 8.42 -0.52
CA PHE A 124 23.13 7.02 -0.16
C PHE A 124 23.68 6.78 1.26
N GLN A 125 24.82 7.38 1.63
CA GLN A 125 25.44 7.20 2.93
C GLN A 125 24.56 7.71 4.08
N VAL A 126 23.91 8.87 3.93
CA VAL A 126 23.04 9.40 4.99
C VAL A 126 21.77 8.55 5.14
N LEU A 127 21.20 8.03 4.05
CA LEU A 127 20.06 7.14 4.10
C LEU A 127 20.42 5.78 4.71
N ASP A 128 21.59 5.22 4.38
CA ASP A 128 22.08 3.96 4.96
C ASP A 128 22.31 4.09 6.47
N LEU A 129 22.87 5.20 6.93
CA LEU A 129 23.01 5.51 8.35
C LEU A 129 21.64 5.67 9.05
N ALA A 130 20.67 6.29 8.38
CA ALA A 130 19.32 6.45 8.94
C ALA A 130 18.57 5.11 9.09
N GLN A 131 18.94 4.09 8.31
CA GLN A 131 18.43 2.72 8.43
C GLN A 131 19.10 1.92 9.56
N ALA A 132 20.24 2.36 10.08
CA ALA A 132 21.02 1.65 11.10
C ALA A 132 20.35 1.74 12.48
N VAL A 133 19.09 1.33 12.56
CA VAL A 133 18.30 1.28 13.79
C VAL A 133 18.31 -0.13 14.40
N SER A 134 18.24 -0.20 15.71
CA SER A 134 18.11 -1.51 16.39
C SER A 134 16.70 -2.03 16.24
N LEU A 135 16.52 -3.01 15.37
CA LEU A 135 15.26 -3.72 15.17
C LEU A 135 15.25 -5.04 15.97
N PRO A 136 14.07 -5.53 16.40
CA PRO A 136 13.91 -6.92 16.84
C PRO A 136 14.41 -7.91 15.78
N VAL A 137 14.95 -9.06 16.22
CA VAL A 137 15.58 -10.06 15.34
C VAL A 137 14.63 -10.65 14.29
N ASP A 138 13.34 -10.62 14.56
CA ASP A 138 12.26 -11.14 13.72
C ASP A 138 11.70 -10.11 12.74
N ARG A 139 12.34 -8.94 12.58
CA ARG A 139 11.85 -7.84 11.75
C ARG A 139 12.92 -7.34 10.80
N ASP A 140 12.48 -7.03 9.58
CA ASP A 140 13.30 -6.38 8.55
C ASP A 140 12.66 -5.08 8.05
N ILE A 141 13.48 -4.22 7.45
CA ILE A 141 13.02 -3.00 6.80
C ILE A 141 12.38 -3.38 5.46
N LEU A 142 11.10 -3.05 5.32
CA LEU A 142 10.35 -3.21 4.08
C LEU A 142 10.57 -2.00 3.15
N HIS A 143 10.47 -0.78 3.69
CA HIS A 143 10.68 0.46 2.94
C HIS A 143 11.50 1.47 3.74
N THR A 144 12.34 2.22 3.01
CA THR A 144 13.02 3.42 3.47
C THR A 144 12.58 4.58 2.59
N LEU A 145 11.78 5.47 3.16
CA LEU A 145 11.12 6.56 2.44
C LEU A 145 11.70 7.89 2.89
N PRO A 146 12.53 8.56 2.08
CA PRO A 146 13.04 9.88 2.42
C PRO A 146 11.89 10.87 2.61
N GLN A 147 11.97 11.67 3.68
CA GLN A 147 10.99 12.72 3.97
C GLN A 147 11.52 14.08 3.52
N GLU A 148 12.70 14.42 3.98
CA GLU A 148 13.38 15.67 3.67
C GLU A 148 14.87 15.57 3.99
N TYR A 149 15.64 16.49 3.44
CA TYR A 149 17.06 16.66 3.75
C TYR A 149 17.30 18.03 4.35
N LEU A 150 18.35 18.12 5.17
CA LEU A 150 18.87 19.38 5.70
C LEU A 150 20.30 19.52 5.25
N VAL A 151 20.65 20.69 4.71
CA VAL A 151 22.01 21.05 4.33
C VAL A 151 22.43 22.23 5.20
N ASP A 152 23.36 22.00 6.13
CA ASP A 152 23.75 22.93 7.18
C ASP A 152 22.57 23.41 8.03
N THR A 153 22.03 24.60 7.76
CA THR A 153 20.87 25.19 8.45
C THR A 153 19.61 25.29 7.58
N LEU A 154 19.70 24.84 6.32
CA LEU A 154 18.57 24.84 5.39
C LEU A 154 17.82 23.51 5.52
N ASP A 155 16.55 23.55 5.82
CA ASP A 155 15.63 22.42 5.94
C ASP A 155 14.67 22.31 4.74
N GLU A 156 13.74 21.35 4.78
CA GLU A 156 12.70 21.09 3.78
C GLU A 156 13.24 20.84 2.35
N ILE A 157 14.50 20.39 2.23
CA ILE A 157 15.12 20.12 0.93
C ILE A 157 14.64 18.73 0.45
N LYS A 158 14.00 18.67 -0.73
CA LYS A 158 13.57 17.42 -1.35
C LYS A 158 14.70 16.71 -2.09
N ASN A 159 15.58 17.47 -2.74
CA ASN A 159 16.71 16.93 -3.48
C ASN A 159 17.98 17.76 -3.22
N PRO A 160 18.90 17.26 -2.38
CA PRO A 160 20.13 17.98 -2.05
C PRO A 160 21.25 17.82 -3.09
N LEU A 161 21.04 17.01 -4.16
CA LEU A 161 22.07 16.73 -5.17
C LEU A 161 22.59 18.01 -5.84
N GLY A 162 23.92 18.20 -5.81
CA GLY A 162 24.59 19.38 -6.37
C GLY A 162 24.59 20.62 -5.46
N MET A 163 23.90 20.60 -4.34
CA MET A 163 24.00 21.67 -3.34
C MET A 163 25.34 21.62 -2.62
N THR A 164 25.87 22.77 -2.19
CA THR A 164 27.09 22.85 -1.41
C THR A 164 26.80 23.02 0.07
N GLY A 165 27.54 22.34 0.92
CA GLY A 165 27.38 22.40 2.37
C GLY A 165 28.50 21.64 3.09
N ARG A 166 28.48 21.70 4.43
CA ARG A 166 29.43 21.02 5.33
C ARG A 166 28.80 19.81 6.02
N ARG A 167 27.50 19.79 6.12
CA ARG A 167 26.73 18.73 6.78
C ARG A 167 25.47 18.43 5.97
N LEU A 168 25.25 17.16 5.70
CA LEU A 168 24.00 16.65 5.16
C LEU A 168 23.29 15.82 6.23
N GLU A 169 22.04 16.15 6.50
CA GLU A 169 21.16 15.33 7.33
C GLU A 169 19.99 14.82 6.47
N GLY A 170 19.60 13.56 6.68
CA GLY A 170 18.43 12.95 6.03
C GLY A 170 17.42 12.49 7.08
N ARG A 171 16.17 12.85 6.90
CA ARG A 171 15.03 12.33 7.67
C ARG A 171 14.29 11.31 6.83
N VAL A 172 13.99 10.17 7.40
CA VAL A 172 13.36 9.05 6.67
C VAL A 172 12.22 8.44 7.48
N HIS A 173 11.21 7.98 6.76
CA HIS A 173 10.17 7.11 7.29
C HIS A 173 10.54 5.67 6.97
N LEU A 174 10.73 4.84 8.00
CA LEU A 174 11.01 3.41 7.87
C LEU A 174 9.72 2.62 8.08
N VAL A 175 9.40 1.73 7.16
CA VAL A 175 8.35 0.73 7.32
C VAL A 175 9.04 -0.61 7.52
N THR A 176 8.70 -1.31 8.60
CA THR A 176 9.26 -2.63 8.95
C THR A 176 8.16 -3.67 9.01
N ALA A 177 8.48 -4.91 8.68
CA ALA A 177 7.57 -6.03 8.73
C ALA A 177 8.22 -7.27 9.36
N ALA A 178 7.42 -8.26 9.77
CA ALA A 178 7.97 -9.54 10.23
C ALA A 178 8.66 -10.27 9.06
N THR A 179 9.92 -10.64 9.23
CA THR A 179 10.73 -11.35 8.21
C THR A 179 10.04 -12.60 7.70
N THR A 180 9.47 -13.39 8.62
CA THR A 180 8.75 -14.63 8.26
C THR A 180 7.50 -14.37 7.42
N ALA A 181 6.75 -13.29 7.69
CA ALA A 181 5.57 -12.95 6.92
C ALA A 181 5.93 -12.56 5.49
N MET A 182 6.97 -11.72 5.32
CA MET A 182 7.49 -11.34 4.00
C MET A 182 7.98 -12.56 3.21
N THR A 183 8.85 -13.38 3.82
CA THR A 183 9.44 -14.56 3.18
C THR A 183 8.39 -15.58 2.78
N ASN A 184 7.43 -15.88 3.66
CA ASN A 184 6.38 -16.85 3.34
C ASN A 184 5.48 -16.37 2.19
N LEU A 185 5.17 -15.07 2.13
CA LEU A 185 4.37 -14.51 1.06
C LEU A 185 5.07 -14.58 -0.29
N VAL A 186 6.36 -14.21 -0.32
CA VAL A 186 7.21 -14.30 -1.53
C VAL A 186 7.33 -15.75 -1.99
N ASN A 187 7.63 -16.68 -1.07
CA ASN A 187 7.79 -18.10 -1.40
C ASN A 187 6.53 -18.72 -2.03
N CYS A 188 5.32 -18.33 -1.59
CA CYS A 188 4.08 -18.83 -2.20
C CYS A 188 3.94 -18.45 -3.67
N VAL A 189 4.43 -17.27 -4.06
CA VAL A 189 4.38 -16.80 -5.45
C VAL A 189 5.52 -17.40 -6.27
N GLU A 190 6.72 -17.47 -5.71
CA GLU A 190 7.90 -18.05 -6.40
C GLU A 190 7.74 -19.55 -6.66
N GLU A 191 6.99 -20.28 -5.84
CA GLU A 191 6.65 -21.69 -6.08
C GLU A 191 5.84 -21.90 -7.36
N LEU A 192 5.08 -20.91 -7.79
CA LEU A 192 4.37 -20.90 -9.08
C LEU A 192 5.28 -20.55 -10.27
N GLY A 193 6.59 -20.40 -10.04
CA GLY A 193 7.59 -20.06 -11.07
C GLY A 193 7.58 -18.59 -11.48
N ILE A 194 7.05 -17.70 -10.65
CA ILE A 194 6.95 -16.27 -10.91
C ILE A 194 7.93 -15.52 -9.99
N SER A 195 8.80 -14.68 -10.57
CA SER A 195 9.75 -13.87 -9.80
C SER A 195 9.06 -12.66 -9.16
N VAL A 196 9.39 -12.37 -7.90
CA VAL A 196 8.88 -11.20 -7.18
C VAL A 196 9.85 -10.03 -7.33
N ASP A 197 9.46 -9.02 -8.10
CA ASP A 197 10.27 -7.81 -8.36
C ASP A 197 10.29 -6.84 -7.17
N GLY A 198 9.29 -6.92 -6.29
CA GLY A 198 9.18 -6.07 -5.12
C GLY A 198 7.99 -6.40 -4.23
N LEU A 199 8.15 -6.09 -2.96
CA LEU A 199 7.10 -6.19 -1.95
C LEU A 199 6.74 -4.78 -1.48
N VAL A 200 5.46 -4.40 -1.59
CA VAL A 200 4.99 -3.03 -1.39
C VAL A 200 3.94 -2.97 -0.29
N PHE A 201 4.13 -2.09 0.67
CA PHE A 201 3.13 -1.82 1.70
C PHE A 201 1.87 -1.23 1.07
N GLN A 202 0.70 -1.86 1.29
CA GLN A 202 -0.56 -1.56 0.61
C GLN A 202 -0.89 -0.06 0.50
N PRO A 203 -0.91 0.75 1.58
CA PRO A 203 -1.31 2.15 1.46
C PRO A 203 -0.34 3.01 0.64
N LEU A 204 0.93 2.57 0.45
CA LEU A 204 1.84 3.24 -0.49
C LEU A 204 1.42 3.00 -1.94
N ALA A 205 1.02 1.77 -2.25
CA ALA A 205 0.48 1.44 -3.58
C ALA A 205 -0.84 2.19 -3.82
N SER A 206 -1.79 2.10 -2.89
CA SER A 206 -3.09 2.78 -3.01
C SER A 206 -2.94 4.30 -3.17
N ALA A 207 -1.98 4.92 -2.49
CA ALA A 207 -1.70 6.35 -2.62
C ALA A 207 -1.28 6.72 -4.06
N LEU A 208 -0.45 5.89 -4.71
CA LEU A 208 0.00 6.14 -6.09
C LEU A 208 -1.16 6.19 -7.09
N SER A 209 -2.22 5.41 -6.87
CA SER A 209 -3.36 5.35 -7.77
C SER A 209 -4.48 6.34 -7.45
N THR A 210 -4.55 6.83 -6.19
CA THR A 210 -5.72 7.57 -5.70
C THR A 210 -5.46 9.00 -5.26
N LEU A 211 -4.21 9.35 -4.91
CA LEU A 211 -3.85 10.67 -4.44
C LEU A 211 -3.22 11.51 -5.56
N GLU A 212 -3.52 12.79 -5.58
CA GLU A 212 -2.86 13.76 -6.45
C GLU A 212 -1.63 14.36 -5.76
N ASP A 213 -0.68 14.88 -6.57
CA ASP A 213 0.56 15.45 -6.04
C ASP A 213 0.29 16.65 -5.13
N ASP A 214 -0.68 17.50 -5.47
CA ASP A 214 -1.10 18.65 -4.65
C ASP A 214 -1.68 18.23 -3.30
N GLU A 215 -2.40 17.10 -3.25
CA GLU A 215 -2.92 16.54 -1.99
C GLU A 215 -1.77 16.09 -1.08
N MET A 216 -0.78 15.39 -1.65
CA MET A 216 0.40 14.95 -0.89
C MET A 216 1.27 16.13 -0.44
N GLU A 217 1.34 17.20 -1.24
CA GLU A 217 2.09 18.40 -0.90
C GLU A 217 1.45 19.20 0.24
N LEU A 218 0.14 19.48 0.13
CA LEU A 218 -0.57 20.34 1.07
C LEU A 218 -1.20 19.62 2.27
N GLY A 219 -1.01 18.31 2.34
CA GLY A 219 -1.41 17.46 3.44
C GLY A 219 -2.72 16.71 3.25
N VAL A 220 -2.62 15.38 3.29
CA VAL A 220 -3.73 14.44 3.17
C VAL A 220 -3.45 13.17 3.96
N THR A 221 -4.50 12.55 4.49
CA THR A 221 -4.43 11.18 5.02
C THR A 221 -5.16 10.23 4.10
N LEU A 222 -4.47 9.20 3.63
CA LEU A 222 -5.10 8.05 3.00
C LEU A 222 -5.51 7.05 4.08
N VAL A 223 -6.78 6.62 4.05
CA VAL A 223 -7.35 5.59 4.92
C VAL A 223 -7.90 4.48 4.03
N GLU A 224 -7.21 3.36 3.96
CA GLU A 224 -7.62 2.20 3.19
C GLU A 224 -8.31 1.18 4.10
N ILE A 225 -9.63 1.06 3.98
CA ILE A 225 -10.44 0.16 4.79
C ILE A 225 -10.61 -1.16 4.06
N GLY A 226 -9.80 -2.15 4.45
CA GLY A 226 -9.87 -3.51 3.95
C GLY A 226 -10.89 -4.36 4.73
N SER A 227 -10.84 -5.68 4.50
CA SER A 227 -11.66 -6.65 5.23
C SER A 227 -11.18 -6.82 6.67
N SER A 228 -9.90 -7.09 6.89
CA SER A 228 -9.33 -7.42 8.21
C SER A 228 -8.47 -6.31 8.81
N THR A 229 -8.08 -5.33 8.02
CA THR A 229 -7.19 -4.23 8.41
C THR A 229 -7.70 -2.91 7.87
N THR A 230 -7.35 -1.82 8.57
CA THR A 230 -7.44 -0.45 8.08
C THR A 230 -6.02 0.11 8.04
N ASN A 231 -5.55 0.45 6.84
CA ASN A 231 -4.22 0.97 6.61
C ASN A 231 -4.27 2.50 6.54
N ILE A 232 -3.24 3.16 7.05
CA ILE A 232 -3.16 4.61 7.12
C ILE A 232 -1.82 5.06 6.56
N ALA A 233 -1.85 6.11 5.73
CA ALA A 233 -0.66 6.82 5.28
C ALA A 233 -0.94 8.32 5.30
N VAL A 234 -0.13 9.07 6.05
CA VAL A 234 -0.26 10.52 6.21
C VAL A 234 0.84 11.19 5.40
N TYR A 235 0.45 12.02 4.46
CA TYR A 235 1.35 12.78 3.58
C TYR A 235 1.30 14.27 3.91
N HIS A 236 2.45 14.92 3.85
CA HIS A 236 2.59 16.37 3.96
C HIS A 236 3.93 16.80 3.35
N ALA A 237 3.98 17.94 2.69
CA ALA A 237 5.14 18.43 1.96
C ALA A 237 5.70 17.38 0.97
N GLY A 238 4.81 16.69 0.24
CA GLY A 238 5.14 15.70 -0.77
C GLY A 238 5.75 14.40 -0.25
N SER A 239 5.79 14.18 1.07
CA SER A 239 6.42 13.02 1.68
C SER A 239 5.50 12.34 2.70
N ILE A 240 5.71 11.05 2.92
CA ILE A 240 5.01 10.34 3.97
C ILE A 240 5.57 10.72 5.35
N ARG A 241 4.68 11.14 6.25
CA ARG A 241 5.05 11.55 7.62
C ARG A 241 4.77 10.48 8.65
N HIS A 242 3.70 9.69 8.43
CA HIS A 242 3.33 8.58 9.29
C HIS A 242 2.60 7.50 8.50
N SER A 243 2.74 6.25 8.92
CA SER A 243 1.93 5.15 8.42
C SER A 243 1.65 4.14 9.52
N ALA A 244 0.48 3.50 9.46
CA ALA A 244 0.06 2.52 10.45
C ALA A 244 -0.88 1.47 9.86
N VAL A 245 -0.98 0.34 10.54
CA VAL A 245 -2.00 -0.69 10.30
C VAL A 245 -2.82 -0.88 11.55
N ILE A 246 -4.11 -0.65 11.46
CA ILE A 246 -5.10 -0.98 12.48
C ILE A 246 -5.63 -2.38 12.15
N PRO A 247 -5.54 -3.39 13.06
CA PRO A 247 -5.94 -4.77 12.77
C PRO A 247 -7.46 -5.00 12.87
N ILE A 248 -8.24 -4.02 12.41
CA ILE A 248 -9.70 -4.02 12.31
C ILE A 248 -10.09 -3.51 10.92
N GLY A 249 -11.07 -4.16 10.30
CA GLY A 249 -11.62 -3.76 9.01
C GLY A 249 -13.10 -4.13 8.88
N SER A 250 -13.62 -4.13 7.66
CA SER A 250 -15.06 -4.31 7.38
C SER A 250 -15.61 -5.68 7.78
N ALA A 251 -14.78 -6.72 7.92
CA ALA A 251 -15.22 -8.02 8.43
C ALA A 251 -15.67 -7.96 9.90
N SER A 252 -15.20 -6.98 10.67
CA SER A 252 -15.69 -6.78 12.04
C SER A 252 -17.16 -6.36 12.05
N ILE A 253 -17.61 -5.58 11.06
CA ILE A 253 -19.02 -5.22 10.87
C ILE A 253 -19.86 -6.48 10.60
N THR A 254 -19.35 -7.36 9.72
CA THR A 254 -20.02 -8.64 9.42
C THR A 254 -20.18 -9.50 10.67
N ASN A 255 -19.12 -9.58 11.49
CA ASN A 255 -19.17 -10.32 12.74
C ASN A 255 -20.16 -9.70 13.74
N ASP A 256 -20.22 -8.37 13.86
CA ASP A 256 -21.17 -7.69 14.72
C ASP A 256 -22.62 -7.98 14.28
N ILE A 257 -22.91 -7.88 12.98
CA ILE A 257 -24.22 -8.24 12.42
C ILE A 257 -24.56 -9.71 12.71
N ALA A 258 -23.63 -10.63 12.48
CA ALA A 258 -23.84 -12.06 12.72
C ALA A 258 -24.18 -12.36 14.18
N VAL A 259 -23.47 -11.76 15.12
CA VAL A 259 -23.67 -11.93 16.57
C VAL A 259 -24.99 -11.29 17.01
N MET A 260 -25.26 -10.05 16.62
CA MET A 260 -26.43 -9.29 17.05
C MET A 260 -27.73 -9.86 16.51
N LEU A 261 -27.70 -10.34 15.25
CA LEU A 261 -28.89 -10.92 14.61
C LEU A 261 -29.00 -12.45 14.80
N GLN A 262 -27.92 -13.10 15.30
CA GLN A 262 -27.83 -14.56 15.44
C GLN A 262 -28.06 -15.28 14.10
N VAL A 263 -27.35 -14.77 13.06
CA VAL A 263 -27.36 -15.31 11.69
C VAL A 263 -25.98 -15.87 11.32
N SER A 264 -25.91 -16.59 10.22
CA SER A 264 -24.61 -17.07 9.70
C SER A 264 -23.73 -15.90 9.23
N ILE A 265 -22.41 -16.10 9.19
CA ILE A 265 -21.46 -15.09 8.67
C ILE A 265 -21.78 -14.74 7.21
N ASN A 266 -22.17 -15.73 6.40
CA ASN A 266 -22.52 -15.51 4.99
C ASN A 266 -23.78 -14.66 4.84
N GLU A 267 -24.80 -14.92 5.67
CA GLU A 267 -26.02 -14.12 5.71
C GLU A 267 -25.72 -12.69 6.21
N ALA A 268 -24.93 -12.55 7.26
CA ALA A 268 -24.51 -11.25 7.77
C ALA A 268 -23.73 -10.43 6.73
N GLU A 269 -22.85 -11.09 5.94
CA GLU A 269 -22.13 -10.45 4.84
C GLU A 269 -23.10 -10.00 3.73
N ALA A 270 -24.06 -10.84 3.36
CA ALA A 270 -25.08 -10.48 2.38
C ALA A 270 -25.95 -9.29 2.86
N ILE A 271 -26.31 -9.27 4.14
CA ILE A 271 -27.05 -8.16 4.76
C ILE A 271 -26.19 -6.89 4.73
N LYS A 272 -24.92 -6.96 5.12
CA LYS A 272 -23.99 -5.83 5.08
C LYS A 272 -23.88 -5.24 3.67
N MET A 273 -23.62 -6.09 2.69
CA MET A 273 -23.41 -5.66 1.30
C MET A 273 -24.65 -5.01 0.68
N LYS A 274 -25.83 -5.50 1.04
CA LYS A 274 -27.08 -5.07 0.39
C LYS A 274 -27.77 -3.91 1.12
N TYR A 275 -27.75 -3.92 2.44
CA TYR A 275 -28.59 -3.03 3.25
C TYR A 275 -27.84 -2.09 4.19
N ALA A 276 -26.58 -2.41 4.58
CA ALA A 276 -25.90 -1.64 5.58
C ALA A 276 -25.61 -0.19 5.15
N SER A 277 -25.75 0.73 6.10
CA SER A 277 -25.35 2.11 5.99
C SER A 277 -24.46 2.48 7.16
N ALA A 278 -23.41 3.25 6.89
CA ALA A 278 -22.52 3.77 7.92
C ALA A 278 -23.22 4.77 8.85
N LYS A 279 -24.36 5.33 8.42
CA LYS A 279 -25.10 6.33 9.20
C LYS A 279 -26.58 5.89 9.35
N SER A 280 -26.93 5.48 10.56
CA SER A 280 -28.26 4.91 10.86
C SER A 280 -29.41 5.92 10.66
N SER A 281 -29.16 7.21 10.91
CA SER A 281 -30.14 8.28 10.67
C SER A 281 -30.47 8.52 9.20
N MET A 282 -29.69 7.95 8.27
CA MET A 282 -29.88 8.02 6.81
C MET A 282 -30.42 6.69 6.23
N SER A 283 -30.82 5.74 7.10
CA SER A 283 -31.39 4.44 6.73
C SER A 283 -32.90 4.45 6.98
N SER A 284 -33.61 3.55 6.31
CA SER A 284 -35.05 3.44 6.43
C SER A 284 -35.45 2.72 7.73
N SER A 285 -36.40 3.29 8.46
CA SER A 285 -37.07 2.65 9.59
C SER A 285 -38.21 1.73 9.16
N GLU A 286 -38.66 1.85 7.90
CA GLU A 286 -39.81 1.11 7.36
C GLU A 286 -39.40 -0.10 6.49
N LEU A 287 -38.11 -0.14 6.05
CA LEU A 287 -37.60 -1.26 5.26
C LEU A 287 -37.18 -2.39 6.18
N ASP A 288 -38.00 -3.46 6.18
CA ASP A 288 -37.71 -4.69 6.90
C ASP A 288 -36.80 -5.62 6.08
N ILE A 289 -35.70 -6.02 6.67
CA ILE A 289 -34.74 -6.99 6.12
C ILE A 289 -35.18 -8.39 6.59
N PRO A 290 -35.53 -9.31 5.68
CA PRO A 290 -35.85 -10.68 6.07
C PRO A 290 -34.59 -11.40 6.53
N LEU A 291 -34.68 -12.15 7.60
CA LEU A 291 -33.63 -13.02 8.10
C LEU A 291 -33.97 -14.47 7.80
N ASP A 292 -32.92 -15.24 7.45
CA ASP A 292 -33.06 -16.66 7.20
C ASP A 292 -33.62 -17.37 8.45
N SER A 293 -34.70 -18.09 8.29
CA SER A 293 -35.34 -18.88 9.35
C SER A 293 -35.17 -20.35 9.02
N LYS A 294 -34.75 -21.14 10.00
CA LYS A 294 -34.76 -22.60 9.85
C LYS A 294 -36.20 -23.11 9.67
N GLU A 295 -36.33 -24.21 8.92
CA GLU A 295 -37.65 -24.83 8.66
C GLU A 295 -38.41 -25.05 9.97
N GLY A 296 -39.67 -24.53 10.04
CA GLY A 296 -40.49 -24.58 11.25
C GLY A 296 -40.31 -23.41 12.23
N GLN A 297 -39.46 -22.44 11.98
CA GLN A 297 -39.34 -21.23 12.79
C GLN A 297 -40.17 -20.06 12.20
N LEU A 298 -40.57 -19.13 13.09
CA LEU A 298 -41.25 -17.89 12.66
C LEU A 298 -40.30 -17.06 11.78
N LYS A 299 -40.85 -16.51 10.69
CA LYS A 299 -40.11 -15.55 9.86
C LYS A 299 -39.69 -14.37 10.72
N ARG A 300 -38.40 -14.07 10.72
CA ARG A 300 -37.81 -12.92 11.42
C ARG A 300 -37.50 -11.84 10.42
N SER A 301 -37.68 -10.60 10.81
CA SER A 301 -37.18 -9.44 10.07
C SER A 301 -36.65 -8.41 11.04
N ILE A 302 -35.82 -7.49 10.52
CA ILE A 302 -35.24 -6.38 11.28
C ILE A 302 -35.25 -5.13 10.42
N PRO A 303 -35.61 -3.94 10.98
CA PRO A 303 -35.53 -2.70 10.24
C PRO A 303 -34.07 -2.39 9.79
N GLU A 304 -33.90 -1.87 8.57
CA GLU A 304 -32.61 -1.47 8.02
C GLU A 304 -31.87 -0.51 8.98
N GLN A 305 -32.61 0.38 9.62
CA GLN A 305 -32.04 1.35 10.57
C GLN A 305 -31.39 0.67 11.78
N GLU A 306 -31.95 -0.42 12.29
CA GLU A 306 -31.36 -1.15 13.42
C GLU A 306 -30.05 -1.84 13.03
N VAL A 307 -29.97 -2.45 11.85
CA VAL A 307 -28.71 -2.99 11.32
C VAL A 307 -27.68 -1.89 11.17
N SER A 308 -28.09 -0.75 10.64
CA SER A 308 -27.20 0.39 10.41
C SER A 308 -26.66 1.01 11.71
N LYS A 309 -27.33 0.86 12.85
CA LYS A 309 -26.80 1.26 14.17
C LYS A 309 -25.55 0.45 14.57
N TYR A 310 -25.57 -0.87 14.30
CA TYR A 310 -24.40 -1.72 14.58
C TYR A 310 -23.22 -1.34 13.68
N VAL A 311 -23.51 -1.08 12.41
CA VAL A 311 -22.53 -0.65 11.41
C VAL A 311 -21.92 0.69 11.79
N GLU A 312 -22.74 1.69 12.13
CA GLU A 312 -22.32 3.02 12.55
C GLU A 312 -21.39 2.96 13.77
N ALA A 313 -21.78 2.19 14.81
CA ALA A 313 -20.97 2.05 16.01
C ALA A 313 -19.58 1.48 15.71
N ARG A 314 -19.47 0.43 14.87
CA ARG A 314 -18.19 -0.15 14.47
C ARG A 314 -17.35 0.82 13.63
N MET A 315 -17.98 1.53 12.71
CA MET A 315 -17.26 2.50 11.89
C MET A 315 -16.77 3.69 12.70
N GLN A 316 -17.53 4.15 13.69
CA GLN A 316 -17.09 5.19 14.64
C GLN A 316 -15.85 4.75 15.42
N GLU A 317 -15.80 3.49 15.89
CA GLU A 317 -14.63 2.92 16.54
C GLU A 317 -13.41 2.94 15.61
N ILE A 318 -13.56 2.49 14.35
CA ILE A 318 -12.48 2.51 13.37
C ILE A 318 -11.98 3.96 13.17
N PHE A 319 -12.88 4.93 12.98
CA PHE A 319 -12.49 6.33 12.78
C PHE A 319 -11.84 6.96 14.01
N GLN A 320 -12.22 6.56 15.22
CA GLN A 320 -11.52 6.99 16.42
C GLN A 320 -10.07 6.49 16.47
N MET A 321 -9.84 5.23 16.07
CA MET A 321 -8.48 4.68 15.94
C MET A 321 -7.68 5.41 14.84
N VAL A 322 -8.32 5.75 13.71
CA VAL A 322 -7.70 6.54 12.63
C VAL A 322 -7.25 7.91 13.15
N ILE A 323 -8.11 8.61 13.90
CA ILE A 323 -7.76 9.91 14.51
C ILE A 323 -6.54 9.78 15.43
N GLN A 324 -6.49 8.72 16.25
CA GLN A 324 -5.35 8.47 17.13
C GLN A 324 -4.05 8.27 16.35
N GLU A 325 -4.10 7.52 15.23
CA GLU A 325 -2.92 7.34 14.37
C GLU A 325 -2.51 8.63 13.65
N ILE A 326 -3.46 9.43 13.16
CA ILE A 326 -3.16 10.73 12.55
C ILE A 326 -2.48 11.66 13.55
N SER A 327 -2.91 11.66 14.81
CA SER A 327 -2.31 12.49 15.86
C SER A 327 -0.85 12.13 16.17
N ARG A 328 -0.41 10.89 15.87
CA ARG A 328 0.99 10.44 16.02
C ARG A 328 1.90 10.93 14.91
N ALA A 329 1.35 11.43 13.82
CA ALA A 329 2.15 11.99 12.73
C ALA A 329 2.90 13.28 13.12
N ASP A 330 2.51 13.90 14.24
CA ASP A 330 3.11 15.15 14.81
C ASP A 330 3.27 16.25 13.75
N ILE A 331 2.28 16.40 12.88
CA ILE A 331 2.23 17.43 11.85
C ILE A 331 1.64 18.70 12.49
N LYS A 332 2.37 19.81 12.42
CA LYS A 332 1.96 21.08 12.99
C LYS A 332 0.95 21.82 12.12
N ASP A 333 1.07 21.66 10.80
CA ASP A 333 0.20 22.30 9.84
C ASP A 333 -1.08 21.48 9.60
N PRO A 334 -2.20 22.12 9.28
CA PRO A 334 -3.44 21.39 9.01
C PRO A 334 -3.33 20.57 7.72
N LEU A 335 -3.90 19.38 7.71
CA LEU A 335 -4.05 18.57 6.50
C LEU A 335 -5.13 19.18 5.62
N THR A 336 -4.71 19.98 4.63
CA THR A 336 -5.61 20.83 3.82
C THR A 336 -6.65 20.03 3.06
N TYR A 337 -6.27 18.85 2.56
CA TYR A 337 -7.17 17.97 1.80
C TYR A 337 -7.90 16.95 2.68
N GLY A 338 -7.67 16.99 3.99
CA GLY A 338 -8.38 16.12 4.94
C GLY A 338 -8.08 14.65 4.72
N ILE A 339 -9.11 13.85 4.44
CA ILE A 339 -8.99 12.39 4.38
C ILE A 339 -9.53 11.84 3.07
N VAL A 340 -8.78 10.90 2.51
CA VAL A 340 -9.17 10.08 1.35
C VAL A 340 -9.40 8.66 1.83
N VAL A 341 -10.65 8.17 1.73
CA VAL A 341 -11.02 6.81 2.11
C VAL A 341 -11.07 5.93 0.88
N THR A 342 -10.41 4.77 0.91
CA THR A 342 -10.36 3.80 -0.18
C THR A 342 -10.47 2.36 0.32
N GLY A 343 -10.33 1.37 -0.57
CA GLY A 343 -10.53 -0.05 -0.25
C GLY A 343 -12.01 -0.45 -0.24
N GLY A 344 -12.29 -1.75 -0.07
CA GLY A 344 -13.67 -2.26 -0.12
C GLY A 344 -14.62 -1.69 0.95
N GLY A 345 -14.07 -1.28 2.11
CA GLY A 345 -14.88 -0.62 3.14
C GLY A 345 -15.37 0.76 2.75
N ALA A 346 -14.74 1.41 1.77
CA ALA A 346 -15.16 2.73 1.26
C ALA A 346 -16.47 2.70 0.47
N GLU A 347 -16.92 1.51 0.03
CA GLU A 347 -18.19 1.33 -0.67
C GLU A 347 -19.42 1.33 0.27
N LEU A 348 -19.18 1.35 1.59
CA LEU A 348 -20.27 1.37 2.56
C LEU A 348 -21.12 2.65 2.37
N ARG A 349 -22.41 2.50 2.23
CA ARG A 349 -23.33 3.64 2.03
C ARG A 349 -23.18 4.67 3.15
N ASN A 350 -23.17 5.96 2.78
CA ASN A 350 -23.10 7.10 3.70
C ASN A 350 -21.79 7.19 4.52
N ILE A 351 -20.72 6.48 4.12
CA ILE A 351 -19.45 6.47 4.84
C ILE A 351 -18.83 7.87 4.93
N ILE A 352 -18.89 8.66 3.84
CA ILE A 352 -18.38 10.04 3.82
C ILE A 352 -19.04 10.86 4.92
N SER A 353 -20.37 10.84 5.00
CA SER A 353 -21.13 11.61 5.98
C SER A 353 -20.80 11.21 7.42
N LEU A 354 -20.57 9.92 7.68
CA LEU A 354 -20.14 9.47 9.00
C LEU A 354 -18.69 9.88 9.29
N ALA A 355 -17.80 9.71 8.34
CA ALA A 355 -16.39 10.05 8.47
C ALA A 355 -16.18 11.54 8.75
N GLU A 356 -16.84 12.42 7.98
CA GLU A 356 -16.79 13.87 8.21
C GLU A 356 -17.32 14.27 9.59
N ASN A 357 -18.45 13.66 10.02
CA ASN A 357 -19.01 13.92 11.35
C ASN A 357 -18.10 13.43 12.49
N SER A 358 -17.41 12.30 12.28
CA SER A 358 -16.56 11.69 13.32
C SER A 358 -15.19 12.37 13.43
N MET A 359 -14.64 12.84 12.30
CA MET A 359 -13.27 13.34 12.22
C MET A 359 -13.18 14.86 12.10
N GLY A 360 -14.30 15.54 11.78
CA GLY A 360 -14.35 17.00 11.71
C GLY A 360 -13.59 17.62 10.52
N VAL A 361 -13.22 16.81 9.51
CA VAL A 361 -12.48 17.22 8.32
C VAL A 361 -13.17 16.74 7.06
N LYS A 362 -12.84 17.34 5.91
CA LYS A 362 -13.36 16.89 4.62
C LYS A 362 -12.93 15.47 4.29
N VAL A 363 -13.83 14.70 3.69
CA VAL A 363 -13.59 13.32 3.28
C VAL A 363 -14.04 13.11 1.85
N ARG A 364 -13.22 12.44 1.06
CA ARG A 364 -13.59 11.94 -0.28
C ARG A 364 -13.28 10.46 -0.43
N ILE A 365 -13.93 9.80 -1.38
CA ILE A 365 -13.56 8.44 -1.79
C ILE A 365 -12.35 8.51 -2.74
N GLY A 366 -11.32 7.72 -2.45
CA GLY A 366 -10.18 7.49 -3.31
C GLY A 366 -10.50 6.41 -4.32
N LYS A 367 -10.38 6.74 -5.61
CA LYS A 367 -10.55 5.82 -6.73
C LYS A 367 -9.27 5.77 -7.55
N PRO A 368 -8.95 4.66 -8.24
CA PRO A 368 -7.72 4.53 -9.02
C PRO A 368 -7.85 5.26 -10.37
N THR A 369 -7.68 6.58 -10.38
CA THR A 369 -7.90 7.45 -11.55
C THR A 369 -6.71 7.54 -12.52
N LYS A 370 -5.52 7.07 -12.12
CA LYS A 370 -4.26 7.29 -12.88
C LYS A 370 -3.95 6.18 -13.90
N ILE A 371 -4.87 5.26 -14.15
CA ILE A 371 -4.68 4.14 -15.07
C ILE A 371 -5.74 4.20 -16.17
N GLU A 372 -5.30 4.11 -17.42
CA GLU A 372 -6.21 4.01 -18.55
C GLU A 372 -6.74 2.57 -18.68
N GLY A 373 -8.03 2.42 -18.97
CA GLY A 373 -8.65 1.10 -19.16
C GLY A 373 -10.16 1.15 -19.02
N THR A 374 -10.76 0.07 -18.54
CA THR A 374 -12.21 -0.04 -18.36
C THR A 374 -12.68 0.89 -17.24
N GLN A 375 -13.57 1.82 -17.58
CA GLN A 375 -14.13 2.81 -16.64
C GLN A 375 -14.75 2.15 -15.37
N ASP A 376 -15.38 1.00 -15.53
CA ASP A 376 -16.03 0.28 -14.42
C ASP A 376 -15.05 -0.16 -13.32
N ILE A 377 -13.78 -0.41 -13.69
CA ILE A 377 -12.72 -0.81 -12.74
C ILE A 377 -12.04 0.41 -12.14
N ALA A 378 -11.85 1.46 -12.96
CA ALA A 378 -11.24 2.71 -12.51
C ALA A 378 -12.09 3.43 -11.45
N ASP A 379 -13.40 3.19 -11.42
CA ASP A 379 -14.31 3.82 -10.47
C ASP A 379 -14.50 3.04 -9.15
N ASP A 380 -13.84 1.89 -8.99
CA ASP A 380 -14.01 1.02 -7.84
C ASP A 380 -12.82 1.13 -6.87
N PRO A 381 -13.04 1.63 -5.65
CA PRO A 381 -11.98 1.80 -4.64
C PRO A 381 -11.34 0.47 -4.20
N ARG A 382 -11.96 -0.68 -4.45
CA ARG A 382 -11.40 -2.00 -4.14
C ARG A 382 -10.13 -2.30 -4.90
N TYR A 383 -9.95 -1.69 -6.08
CA TYR A 383 -8.80 -1.94 -6.93
C TYR A 383 -7.65 -0.93 -6.74
N SER A 384 -7.77 0.01 -5.79
CA SER A 384 -6.77 1.05 -5.58
C SER A 384 -5.37 0.49 -5.35
N THR A 385 -5.21 -0.55 -4.53
CA THR A 385 -3.92 -1.19 -4.26
C THR A 385 -3.33 -1.81 -5.52
N VAL A 386 -4.06 -2.71 -6.19
CA VAL A 386 -3.52 -3.42 -7.36
C VAL A 386 -3.18 -2.47 -8.51
N MET A 387 -3.96 -1.41 -8.70
CA MET A 387 -3.67 -0.37 -9.67
C MET A 387 -2.42 0.43 -9.29
N GLY A 388 -2.23 0.73 -8.01
CA GLY A 388 -1.02 1.36 -7.53
C GLY A 388 0.23 0.49 -7.69
N LEU A 389 0.11 -0.84 -7.58
CA LEU A 389 1.21 -1.77 -7.85
C LEU A 389 1.68 -1.70 -9.32
N LEU A 390 0.76 -1.46 -10.27
CA LEU A 390 1.14 -1.26 -11.68
C LEU A 390 1.96 0.03 -11.88
N LEU A 391 1.76 1.05 -11.05
CA LEU A 391 2.50 2.32 -11.06
C LEU A 391 3.82 2.25 -10.30
N TRP A 392 3.96 1.30 -9.36
CA TRP A 392 5.11 1.19 -8.45
C TRP A 392 6.48 1.14 -9.14
N PRO A 393 6.70 0.40 -10.25
CA PRO A 393 7.99 0.36 -10.93
C PRO A 393 8.52 1.72 -11.39
N PHE A 394 7.65 2.69 -11.64
CA PHE A 394 8.06 4.07 -12.01
C PHE A 394 8.47 4.87 -10.78
N HIS A 395 7.75 4.69 -9.69
CA HIS A 395 8.05 5.34 -8.42
C HIS A 395 9.36 4.81 -7.85
N ALA A 396 9.55 3.49 -7.83
CA ALA A 396 10.77 2.84 -7.39
C ALA A 396 12.00 3.22 -8.23
N MET A 397 11.82 3.44 -9.55
CA MET A 397 12.93 3.89 -10.42
C MET A 397 13.40 5.30 -10.07
N ASP A 398 12.50 6.20 -9.72
CA ASP A 398 12.87 7.55 -9.33
C ASP A 398 13.68 7.54 -8.02
N HIS A 399 13.31 6.72 -7.04
CA HIS A 399 14.08 6.53 -5.80
C HIS A 399 15.35 5.68 -6.01
N THR A 400 15.35 4.68 -6.88
CA THR A 400 16.50 3.82 -7.17
C THR A 400 17.59 4.55 -7.96
N ARG A 401 17.26 5.55 -8.74
CA ARG A 401 18.26 6.43 -9.39
C ARG A 401 19.06 7.22 -8.36
N MET A 402 18.48 7.54 -7.20
CA MET A 402 19.18 8.14 -6.07
C MET A 402 19.99 7.12 -5.24
N GLN A 403 19.65 5.83 -5.28
CA GLN A 403 20.21 4.79 -4.40
C GLN A 403 21.38 3.98 -4.96
N LYS A 404 21.75 4.08 -6.24
CA LYS A 404 22.88 3.31 -6.80
C LYS A 404 24.04 4.17 -7.29
N PRO A 405 25.11 4.35 -6.50
CA PRO A 405 26.42 4.52 -7.10
C PRO A 405 26.81 3.18 -7.76
N LYS A 406 27.21 3.23 -9.04
CA LYS A 406 27.83 2.09 -9.73
C LYS A 406 29.16 1.74 -9.05
N SER A 407 29.12 0.90 -8.04
CA SER A 407 30.32 0.32 -7.44
C SER A 407 30.01 -1.12 -7.11
N GLY A 408 30.82 -2.03 -7.62
CA GLY A 408 30.63 -3.46 -7.52
C GLY A 408 30.42 -3.95 -6.09
N SER A 409 29.22 -4.41 -5.82
CA SER A 409 28.89 -5.10 -4.58
C SER A 409 29.75 -6.38 -4.47
N LEU A 410 30.36 -6.59 -3.31
CA LEU A 410 31.09 -7.82 -2.98
C LEU A 410 30.30 -9.10 -3.27
N LYS A 411 28.96 -9.05 -3.22
CA LYS A 411 28.08 -10.18 -3.60
C LYS A 411 28.21 -10.55 -5.08
N VAL A 412 28.28 -9.58 -6.00
CA VAL A 412 28.46 -9.83 -7.45
C VAL A 412 29.84 -10.39 -7.74
N ILE A 413 30.85 -10.03 -6.94
CA ILE A 413 32.20 -10.59 -7.05
C ILE A 413 32.23 -12.03 -6.56
N ILE A 414 31.52 -12.36 -5.47
CA ILE A 414 31.40 -13.73 -4.93
C ILE A 414 30.63 -14.64 -5.90
N GLU A 415 29.53 -14.18 -6.52
CA GLU A 415 28.81 -14.95 -7.54
C GLU A 415 29.63 -15.17 -8.81
N LYS A 416 30.38 -14.17 -9.28
CA LYS A 416 31.29 -14.34 -10.42
C LYS A 416 32.44 -15.32 -10.11
N ILE A 417 32.98 -15.30 -8.90
CA ILE A 417 34.03 -16.26 -8.47
C ILE A 417 33.44 -17.68 -8.38
N ARG A 418 32.20 -17.83 -7.90
CA ARG A 418 31.52 -19.12 -7.82
C ARG A 418 31.25 -19.71 -9.21
N HIS A 419 30.76 -18.93 -10.17
CA HIS A 419 30.60 -19.38 -11.57
C HIS A 419 31.93 -19.76 -12.24
N THR A 420 32.99 -19.02 -11.96
CA THR A 420 34.32 -19.33 -12.54
C THR A 420 34.93 -20.61 -11.96
N ILE A 421 34.56 -20.97 -10.72
CA ILE A 421 35.03 -22.23 -10.09
C ILE A 421 34.17 -23.42 -10.56
N GLU A 422 32.87 -23.26 -10.81
CA GLU A 422 31.99 -24.29 -11.36
C GLU A 422 32.29 -24.62 -12.83
N ASP A 423 32.88 -23.71 -13.59
CA ASP A 423 33.31 -23.91 -14.97
C ASP A 423 34.74 -24.51 -15.07
N MET A 424 35.44 -24.74 -13.95
CA MET A 424 36.80 -25.29 -13.90
C MET A 424 36.87 -26.74 -13.35
N PHE A 425 35.73 -27.32 -12.99
CA PHE A 425 35.60 -28.73 -12.60
C PHE A 425 34.36 -29.33 -13.25
#